data_cc9fa4edc40c82234116a7fbb10de4eb
#
_entry.id   cc9fa4edc40c82234116a7fbb10de4eb
#
_cell.length_a   1.000
_cell.length_b   1.000
_cell.length_c   1.000
_cell.angle_alpha   90.00
_cell.angle_beta   90.00
_cell.angle_gamma   90.00
#
_symmetry.space_group_name_H-M   'P 1'
#
loop_
_entity.id
_entity.type
_entity.pdbx_description
1 polymer ?
#
loop_
_entity_poly.entity_id
_entity_poly.type
_entity_poly.pdbx_seq_one_letter_code
_entity_poly.pdbx_strand_id
1 'polypeptide(L)' 'MTFREVERIILADGWVFKNAKGSHYQYDHPDKSDKVTVPYHSGDIAPIIVKSIFKQAGIKGGFSR' A
#
# COMPACT_ATOMS: atom_id res chain seq x y z
N MET A 1 -10.42 -0.78 -4.96
CA MET A 1 -9.12 -0.84 -5.66
C MET A 1 -8.57 -2.25 -5.64
N THR A 2 -7.90 -2.62 -6.71
CA THR A 2 -7.17 -3.88 -6.76
C THR A 2 -5.82 -3.72 -6.07
N PHE A 3 -5.20 -4.87 -5.76
CA PHE A 3 -3.85 -4.87 -5.22
C PHE A 3 -2.89 -4.07 -6.11
N ARG A 4 -2.98 -4.28 -7.43
CA ARG A 4 -2.08 -3.60 -8.35
C ARG A 4 -2.25 -2.09 -8.34
N GLU A 5 -3.48 -1.63 -8.21
CA GLU A 5 -3.74 -0.20 -8.14
C GLU A 5 -3.16 0.40 -6.87
N VAL A 6 -3.36 -0.27 -5.75
CA VAL A 6 -2.80 0.21 -4.48
C VAL A 6 -1.28 0.20 -4.55
N GLU A 7 -0.71 -0.90 -5.02
CA GLU A 7 0.75 -1.00 -5.12
C GLU A 7 1.33 0.11 -6.01
N ARG A 8 0.68 0.37 -7.13
CA ARG A 8 1.16 1.41 -8.04
C ARG A 8 1.25 2.76 -7.34
N ILE A 9 0.24 3.07 -6.55
CA ILE A 9 0.19 4.36 -5.85
C ILE A 9 1.29 4.46 -4.81
N ILE A 10 1.48 3.41 -4.01
CA ILE A 10 2.51 3.48 -2.98
C ILE A 10 3.91 3.46 -3.57
N LEU A 11 4.13 2.71 -4.64
CA LEU A 11 5.43 2.72 -5.30
C LEU A 11 5.75 4.11 -5.87
N ALA A 12 4.73 4.79 -6.40
CA ALA A 12 4.92 6.14 -6.90
C ALA A 12 5.29 7.13 -5.79
N ASP A 13 4.89 6.82 -4.56
CA ASP A 13 5.23 7.64 -3.40
C ASP A 13 6.63 7.32 -2.85
N GLY A 14 7.31 6.37 -3.43
CA GLY A 14 8.67 6.02 -3.02
C GLY A 14 8.79 4.77 -2.18
N TRP A 15 7.68 4.07 -1.93
CA TRP A 15 7.73 2.81 -1.18
C TRP A 15 8.38 1.74 -2.04
N VAL A 16 9.13 0.86 -1.40
CA VAL A 16 9.89 -0.18 -2.08
C VAL A 16 9.48 -1.54 -1.51
N PHE A 17 9.21 -2.48 -2.38
CA PHE A 17 8.87 -3.84 -1.95
C PHE A 17 10.04 -4.44 -1.19
N LYS A 18 9.74 -5.00 -0.03
CA LYS A 18 10.75 -5.64 0.82
C LYS A 18 10.65 -7.15 0.77
N ASN A 19 9.49 -7.68 1.16
CA ASN A 19 9.27 -9.11 1.12
C ASN A 19 7.78 -9.40 1.21
N ALA A 20 7.44 -10.66 1.02
CA ALA A 20 6.08 -11.13 1.16
C ALA A 20 6.06 -12.30 2.12
N LYS A 21 5.12 -12.29 3.04
CA LYS A 21 4.83 -13.43 3.92
C LYS A 21 3.45 -13.91 3.58
N GLY A 22 3.35 -15.02 2.85
CA GLY A 22 2.08 -15.47 2.34
C GLY A 22 1.49 -14.39 1.44
N SER A 23 0.30 -13.93 1.78
CA SER A 23 -0.38 -12.90 1.01
C SER A 23 -0.14 -11.49 1.53
N HIS A 24 0.76 -11.32 2.50
CA HIS A 24 1.06 -10.00 3.05
C HIS A 24 2.34 -9.46 2.43
N TYR A 25 2.21 -8.48 1.55
CA TYR A 25 3.34 -7.83 0.89
C TYR A 25 3.77 -6.64 1.72
N GLN A 26 5.05 -6.59 2.07
CA GLN A 26 5.59 -5.56 2.95
C GLN A 26 6.50 -4.62 2.17
N TYR A 27 6.41 -3.33 2.50
CA TYR A 27 7.14 -2.27 1.81
C TYR A 27 7.84 -1.38 2.81
N ASP A 28 9.01 -0.90 2.44
CA ASP A 28 9.76 0.09 3.20
C ASP A 28 9.88 1.38 2.39
N HIS A 29 10.23 2.46 3.07
CA HIS A 29 10.45 3.73 2.41
C HIS A 29 11.76 4.33 2.90
N PRO A 30 12.60 4.85 1.99
CA PRO A 30 13.90 5.39 2.40
C PRO A 30 13.81 6.60 3.32
N ASP A 31 12.73 7.37 3.21
CA ASP A 31 12.57 8.61 3.98
C ASP A 31 11.54 8.50 5.11
N LYS A 32 10.89 7.35 5.24
CA LYS A 32 9.85 7.16 6.25
C LYS A 32 10.16 5.94 7.08
N SER A 33 9.96 6.03 8.38
CA SER A 33 10.31 4.93 9.29
C SER A 33 9.23 3.86 9.39
N ASP A 34 8.01 4.18 8.99
CA ASP A 34 6.91 3.25 9.07
C ASP A 34 7.01 2.20 7.97
N LYS A 35 6.31 1.11 8.17
CA LYS A 35 6.19 0.05 7.18
C LYS A 35 4.77 -0.03 6.70
N VAL A 36 4.60 -0.45 5.46
CA VAL A 36 3.28 -0.64 4.86
C VAL A 36 3.10 -2.10 4.49
N THR A 37 1.96 -2.64 4.84
CA THR A 37 1.60 -4.01 4.46
C THR A 37 0.35 -3.95 3.60
N VAL A 38 0.42 -4.57 2.43
CA VAL A 38 -0.71 -4.63 1.50
C VAL A 38 -1.12 -6.07 1.32
N PRO A 39 -2.38 -6.42 1.60
CA PRO A 39 -2.82 -7.79 1.40
C PRO A 39 -3.00 -8.07 -0.09
N TYR A 40 -2.43 -9.16 -0.53
CA TYR A 40 -2.55 -9.58 -1.92
C TYR A 40 -3.71 -10.53 -2.07
N HIS A 41 -4.64 -10.22 -2.96
CA HIS A 41 -5.67 -11.16 -3.37
C HIS A 41 -6.22 -10.74 -4.72
N SER A 42 -6.97 -11.64 -5.34
CA SER A 42 -7.35 -11.48 -6.73
C SER A 42 -8.52 -10.52 -6.96
N GLY A 43 -9.24 -10.15 -5.91
CA GLY A 43 -10.35 -9.22 -6.04
C GLY A 43 -10.00 -7.83 -5.59
N ASP A 44 -11.00 -7.00 -5.44
CA ASP A 44 -10.80 -5.66 -4.92
C ASP A 44 -10.45 -5.71 -3.44
N ILE A 45 -9.63 -4.76 -3.03
CA ILE A 45 -9.36 -4.53 -1.62
C ILE A 45 -10.46 -3.62 -1.09
N ALA A 46 -11.04 -3.98 0.05
CA ALA A 46 -12.13 -3.19 0.62
C ALA A 46 -11.69 -1.74 0.85
N PRO A 47 -12.57 -0.77 0.61
CA PRO A 47 -12.19 0.64 0.74
C PRO A 47 -11.62 1.02 2.10
N ILE A 48 -12.12 0.42 3.17
CA ILE A 48 -11.62 0.73 4.50
C ILE A 48 -10.18 0.27 4.67
N ILE A 49 -9.84 -0.86 4.03
CA ILE A 49 -8.47 -1.37 4.05
C ILE A 49 -7.57 -0.46 3.22
N VAL A 50 -8.04 -0.02 2.07
CA VAL A 50 -7.28 0.90 1.22
C VAL A 50 -6.97 2.20 1.97
N LYS A 51 -7.96 2.74 2.67
CA LYS A 51 -7.73 3.94 3.48
C LYS A 51 -6.67 3.72 4.54
N SER A 52 -6.72 2.57 5.18
CA SER A 52 -5.75 2.23 6.23
C SER A 52 -4.35 2.16 5.65
N ILE A 53 -4.20 1.54 4.48
CA ILE A 53 -2.91 1.42 3.82
C ILE A 53 -2.35 2.80 3.48
N PHE A 54 -3.17 3.66 2.88
CA PHE A 54 -2.72 4.98 2.50
C PHE A 54 -2.38 5.83 3.71
N LYS A 55 -3.12 5.64 4.81
CA LYS A 55 -2.79 6.34 6.05
C LYS A 55 -1.43 5.90 6.58
N GLN A 56 -1.16 4.59 6.57
CA GLN A 56 0.15 4.07 6.97
C GLN A 56 1.25 4.62 6.07
N ALA A 57 0.98 4.73 4.79
CA ALA A 57 1.95 5.21 3.83
C ALA A 57 2.17 6.72 3.88
N GLY A 58 1.34 7.44 4.60
CA GLY A 58 1.43 8.88 4.65
C GLY A 58 0.96 9.57 3.38
N ILE A 59 0.14 8.88 2.60
CA ILE A 59 -0.41 9.43 1.37
C ILE A 59 -1.73 10.12 1.69
N LYS A 60 -1.81 11.40 1.37
CA LYS A 60 -2.99 12.18 1.70
C LYS A 60 -3.77 12.51 0.46
N GLY A 61 -5.04 12.10 0.47
CA GLY A 61 -6.00 12.58 -0.51
C GLY A 61 -5.71 12.29 -1.95
N GLY A 62 -4.65 11.58 -2.25
CA GLY A 62 -4.27 11.32 -3.62
C GLY A 62 -5.28 10.48 -4.37
N PHE A 63 -6.05 9.71 -3.66
CA PHE A 63 -7.04 8.82 -4.24
C PHE A 63 -8.47 9.30 -4.07
N SER A 64 -8.65 10.42 -3.44
CA SER A 64 -9.98 10.87 -3.04
C SER A 64 -10.71 11.64 -4.12
N ARG A 65 -10.16 11.68 -5.28
CA ARG A 65 -10.82 12.44 -6.33
C ARG A 65 -11.59 11.64 -7.23
#